data_f61a240889b0f20f78d480bcd0f4bf4e
#
_entry.id   f61a240889b0f20f78d480bcd0f4bf4e
#
_cell.length_a   1.000
_cell.length_b   1.000
_cell.length_c   1.000
_cell.angle_alpha   90.00
_cell.angle_beta   90.00
_cell.angle_gamma   90.00
#
_symmetry.space_group_name_H-M   'P 1'
#
loop_
_entity.id
_entity.type
_entity.pdbx_description
1 polymer ?
#
loop_
_entity_poly.entity_id
_entity_poly.type
_entity_poly.pdbx_seq_one_letter_code
_entity_poly.pdbx_strand_id
1 'polypeptide(L)'
;MPEIWKDIKEYEDHYEVSSLGHIRTKERRVPCKGDNKTRLIKAKIRKTFPNKKGYLIVTLSKQNVLKTFTVHQLVGQAFIPGFIQGMELNHKDGKPGNPAAANLEISNPFHNQLHAVRTGLSPKQGISKYRNVSYVRHPRAKSRWAASIRHDGKSSYGWKTFMIEEDAAKYVDYLLDSIGDTSRTRNFSSFP
;
A
#
# COMPACT_ATOMS: atom_id res chain seq x y z
N MET A 1 -1.11 -21.99 9.55
CA MET A 1 -2.57 -22.12 9.41
C MET A 1 -2.87 -22.79 8.08
N PRO A 2 -3.90 -23.64 7.97
CA PRO A 2 -4.29 -24.25 6.69
C PRO A 2 -4.69 -23.17 5.69
N GLU A 3 -4.46 -23.43 4.42
CA GLU A 3 -4.86 -22.57 3.32
C GLU A 3 -6.40 -22.59 3.16
N ILE A 4 -7.04 -21.42 3.23
CA ILE A 4 -8.48 -21.26 3.11
C ILE A 4 -8.81 -20.70 1.74
N TRP A 5 -9.84 -21.22 1.09
CA TRP A 5 -10.29 -20.80 -0.23
C TRP A 5 -11.65 -20.12 -0.15
N LYS A 6 -11.82 -19.01 -0.88
CA LYS A 6 -13.08 -18.27 -1.02
C LYS A 6 -13.33 -17.91 -2.47
N ASP A 7 -14.60 -17.79 -2.82
CA ASP A 7 -15.01 -17.37 -4.16
C ASP A 7 -14.53 -15.95 -4.46
N ILE A 8 -14.14 -15.73 -5.72
CA ILE A 8 -13.83 -14.38 -6.20
C ILE A 8 -15.14 -13.72 -6.60
N LYS A 9 -15.44 -12.57 -5.98
CA LYS A 9 -16.63 -11.77 -6.26
C LYS A 9 -16.78 -11.50 -7.76
N GLU A 10 -18.00 -11.66 -8.27
CA GLU A 10 -18.38 -11.63 -9.70
C GLU A 10 -17.89 -12.82 -10.53
N TYR A 11 -17.12 -13.74 -9.94
CA TYR A 11 -16.58 -14.94 -10.58
C TYR A 11 -16.82 -16.21 -9.78
N GLU A 12 -17.85 -16.23 -8.93
CA GLU A 12 -18.13 -17.25 -7.91
C GLU A 12 -18.18 -18.68 -8.51
N ASP A 13 -18.74 -18.82 -9.74
CA ASP A 13 -18.84 -20.11 -10.42
C ASP A 13 -17.56 -20.53 -11.15
N HIS A 14 -16.53 -19.65 -11.19
CA HIS A 14 -15.39 -19.83 -12.07
C HIS A 14 -14.07 -19.92 -11.33
N TYR A 15 -13.88 -19.10 -10.29
CA TYR A 15 -12.59 -18.96 -9.64
C TYR A 15 -12.71 -18.74 -8.15
N GLU A 16 -11.70 -19.23 -7.45
CA GLU A 16 -11.46 -18.98 -6.02
C GLU A 16 -10.09 -18.38 -5.79
N VAL A 17 -9.97 -17.63 -4.71
CA VAL A 17 -8.71 -17.10 -4.18
C VAL A 17 -8.45 -17.69 -2.80
N SER A 18 -7.20 -18.00 -2.51
CA SER A 18 -6.79 -18.52 -1.20
C SER A 18 -6.31 -17.42 -0.26
N SER A 19 -6.30 -17.75 1.03
CA SER A 19 -5.70 -16.89 2.07
C SER A 19 -4.19 -16.65 1.88
N LEU A 20 -3.52 -17.46 1.06
CA LEU A 20 -2.11 -17.29 0.70
C LEU A 20 -1.90 -16.53 -0.62
N GLY A 21 -2.99 -16.21 -1.35
CA GLY A 21 -2.94 -15.51 -2.63
C GLY A 21 -2.81 -16.42 -3.84
N HIS A 22 -3.06 -17.72 -3.71
CA HIS A 22 -3.20 -18.58 -4.86
C HIS A 22 -4.58 -18.39 -5.49
N ILE A 23 -4.64 -18.55 -6.81
CA ILE A 23 -5.89 -18.48 -7.58
C ILE A 23 -6.10 -19.82 -8.25
N ARG A 24 -7.33 -20.37 -8.19
CA ARG A 24 -7.67 -21.59 -8.92
C ARG A 24 -8.98 -21.45 -9.66
N THR A 25 -9.10 -22.21 -10.76
CA THR A 25 -10.39 -22.45 -11.42
C THR A 25 -11.21 -23.42 -10.56
N LYS A 26 -12.52 -23.22 -10.50
CA LYS A 26 -13.44 -24.21 -9.95
C LYS A 26 -13.73 -25.29 -10.96
N GLU A 27 -13.92 -26.50 -10.46
CA GLU A 27 -14.39 -27.59 -11.31
C GLU A 27 -15.82 -27.30 -11.76
N ARG A 28 -16.07 -27.38 -13.05
CA ARG A 28 -17.40 -27.16 -13.65
C ARG A 28 -17.55 -27.82 -15.01
N ARG A 29 -18.79 -28.13 -15.36
CA ARG A 29 -19.14 -28.54 -16.73
C ARG A 29 -19.49 -27.34 -17.59
N VAL A 30 -18.97 -27.32 -18.81
CA VAL A 30 -19.27 -26.27 -19.78
C VAL A 30 -19.78 -26.88 -21.07
N PRO A 31 -20.72 -26.25 -21.76
CA PRO A 31 -21.20 -26.73 -23.06
C PRO A 31 -20.07 -26.81 -24.08
N CYS A 32 -20.08 -27.82 -24.92
CA CYS A 32 -19.23 -27.88 -26.10
C CYS A 32 -19.87 -27.06 -27.23
N LYS A 33 -19.05 -26.35 -27.99
CA LYS A 33 -19.53 -25.56 -29.12
C LYS A 33 -20.00 -26.50 -30.24
N GLY A 34 -21.28 -26.38 -30.63
CA GLY A 34 -21.85 -27.14 -31.75
C GLY A 34 -22.35 -28.54 -31.39
N ASP A 35 -22.44 -28.92 -30.12
CA ASP A 35 -22.95 -30.22 -29.67
C ASP A 35 -23.68 -30.05 -28.32
N ASN A 36 -24.68 -30.88 -28.04
CA ASN A 36 -25.39 -30.92 -26.76
C ASN A 36 -24.55 -31.57 -25.64
N LYS A 37 -23.27 -31.86 -25.87
CA LYS A 37 -22.34 -32.42 -24.90
C LYS A 37 -21.73 -31.34 -24.00
N THR A 38 -21.34 -31.77 -22.81
CA THR A 38 -20.59 -30.92 -21.88
C THR A 38 -19.19 -31.50 -21.64
N ARG A 39 -18.21 -30.63 -21.46
CA ARG A 39 -16.87 -31.02 -21.01
C ARG A 39 -16.62 -30.58 -19.59
N LEU A 40 -15.86 -31.38 -18.84
CA LEU A 40 -15.43 -31.05 -17.50
C LEU A 40 -14.19 -30.16 -17.56
N ILE A 41 -14.28 -28.98 -16.94
CA ILE A 41 -13.12 -28.17 -16.60
C ILE A 41 -12.71 -28.54 -15.17
N LYS A 42 -11.54 -29.16 -15.00
CA LYS A 42 -11.00 -29.52 -13.70
C LYS A 42 -10.48 -28.30 -12.95
N ALA A 43 -10.51 -28.38 -11.62
CA ALA A 43 -9.87 -27.38 -10.77
C ALA A 43 -8.36 -27.32 -11.08
N LYS A 44 -7.83 -26.10 -11.27
CA LYS A 44 -6.42 -25.88 -11.59
C LYS A 44 -5.92 -24.57 -11.03
N ILE A 45 -4.75 -24.59 -10.40
CA ILE A 45 -4.05 -23.38 -9.97
C ILE A 45 -3.67 -22.54 -11.20
N ARG A 46 -3.99 -21.28 -11.15
CA ARG A 46 -3.65 -20.28 -12.18
C ARG A 46 -2.26 -19.71 -11.92
N LYS A 47 -1.49 -19.55 -12.98
CA LYS A 47 -0.20 -18.83 -12.90
C LYS A 47 -0.46 -17.36 -12.66
N THR A 48 0.32 -16.77 -11.77
CA THR A 48 0.37 -15.34 -11.50
C THR A 48 1.73 -14.80 -11.94
N PHE A 49 1.79 -13.52 -12.30
CA PHE A 49 3.02 -12.88 -12.79
C PHE A 49 3.19 -11.55 -12.10
N PRO A 50 4.42 -11.11 -11.79
CA PRO A 50 4.66 -9.79 -11.24
C PRO A 50 4.45 -8.71 -12.32
N ASN A 51 3.80 -7.61 -11.96
CA ASN A 51 3.77 -6.40 -12.78
C ASN A 51 5.06 -5.56 -12.57
N LYS A 52 5.18 -4.43 -13.25
CA LYS A 52 6.36 -3.53 -13.14
C LYS A 52 6.63 -3.01 -11.72
N LYS A 53 5.63 -3.05 -10.85
CA LYS A 53 5.74 -2.63 -9.43
C LYS A 53 5.95 -3.81 -8.48
N GLY A 54 6.09 -5.04 -8.99
CA GLY A 54 6.26 -6.25 -8.20
C GLY A 54 4.97 -6.89 -7.68
N TYR A 55 3.79 -6.31 -7.93
CA TYR A 55 2.52 -6.92 -7.52
C TYR A 55 2.17 -8.10 -8.41
N LEU A 56 1.74 -9.21 -7.81
CA LEU A 56 1.24 -10.35 -8.57
C LEU A 56 -0.09 -10.01 -9.25
N ILE A 57 -0.19 -10.35 -10.52
CA ILE A 57 -1.40 -10.18 -11.33
C ILE A 57 -1.88 -11.53 -11.88
N VAL A 58 -3.18 -11.63 -12.11
CA VAL A 58 -3.85 -12.77 -12.74
C VAL A 58 -4.88 -12.28 -13.75
N THR A 59 -4.99 -12.95 -14.89
CA THR A 59 -6.05 -12.68 -15.86
C THR A 59 -7.13 -13.76 -15.72
N LEU A 60 -8.34 -13.31 -15.43
CA LEU A 60 -9.55 -14.13 -15.31
C LEU A 60 -10.43 -13.95 -16.55
N SER A 61 -11.18 -14.98 -16.89
CA SER A 61 -12.10 -14.99 -18.02
C SER A 61 -13.51 -15.34 -17.57
N LYS A 62 -14.48 -14.52 -17.97
CA LYS A 62 -15.91 -14.80 -17.81
C LYS A 62 -16.63 -14.35 -19.09
N GLN A 63 -17.49 -15.23 -19.66
CA GLN A 63 -18.22 -14.94 -20.89
C GLN A 63 -17.33 -14.43 -22.04
N ASN A 64 -16.16 -15.05 -22.23
CA ASN A 64 -15.13 -14.66 -23.21
C ASN A 64 -14.51 -13.27 -23.02
N VAL A 65 -14.81 -12.57 -21.92
CA VAL A 65 -14.17 -11.31 -21.54
C VAL A 65 -13.00 -11.62 -20.60
N LEU A 66 -11.82 -11.11 -20.96
CA LEU A 66 -10.60 -11.21 -20.15
C LEU A 66 -10.44 -9.95 -19.31
N LYS A 67 -10.23 -10.11 -18.00
CA LYS A 67 -9.95 -9.00 -17.09
C LYS A 67 -8.77 -9.35 -16.20
N THR A 68 -7.83 -8.42 -16.06
CA THR A 68 -6.63 -8.59 -15.23
C THR A 68 -6.83 -7.93 -13.89
N PHE A 69 -6.49 -8.66 -12.83
CA PHE A 69 -6.60 -8.23 -11.44
C PHE A 69 -5.24 -8.34 -10.74
N THR A 70 -5.02 -7.50 -9.76
CA THR A 70 -3.93 -7.72 -8.80
C THR A 70 -4.39 -8.70 -7.72
N VAL A 71 -3.55 -9.68 -7.40
CA VAL A 71 -3.91 -10.76 -6.48
C VAL A 71 -4.22 -10.23 -5.08
N HIS A 72 -3.44 -9.28 -4.57
CA HIS A 72 -3.68 -8.70 -3.23
C HIS A 72 -5.07 -8.03 -3.11
N GLN A 73 -5.59 -7.44 -4.21
CA GLN A 73 -6.96 -6.87 -4.21
C GLN A 73 -8.02 -7.97 -4.10
N LEU A 74 -7.83 -9.11 -4.79
CA LEU A 74 -8.73 -10.25 -4.69
C LEU A 74 -8.70 -10.87 -3.30
N VAL A 75 -7.51 -11.00 -2.70
CA VAL A 75 -7.35 -11.45 -1.32
C VAL A 75 -7.99 -10.47 -0.34
N GLY A 76 -7.79 -9.17 -0.55
CA GLY A 76 -8.41 -8.12 0.27
C GLY A 76 -9.93 -8.25 0.30
N GLN A 77 -10.56 -8.38 -0.87
CA GLN A 77 -12.00 -8.54 -0.99
C GLN A 77 -12.53 -9.81 -0.31
N ALA A 78 -11.77 -10.90 -0.36
CA ALA A 78 -12.21 -12.18 0.17
C ALA A 78 -11.96 -12.33 1.68
N PHE A 79 -10.87 -11.75 2.21
CA PHE A 79 -10.37 -12.10 3.55
C PHE A 79 -10.21 -10.93 4.52
N ILE A 80 -10.14 -9.68 4.03
CA ILE A 80 -9.93 -8.53 4.92
C ILE A 80 -11.27 -7.90 5.28
N PRO A 81 -11.70 -7.97 6.56
CA PRO A 81 -12.95 -7.35 7.00
C PRO A 81 -12.95 -5.84 6.72
N GLY A 82 -14.07 -5.33 6.20
CA GLY A 82 -14.23 -3.90 5.91
C GLY A 82 -13.52 -3.41 4.63
N PHE A 83 -12.81 -4.28 3.91
CA PHE A 83 -12.18 -3.89 2.66
C PHE A 83 -13.23 -3.72 1.54
N ILE A 84 -13.20 -2.58 0.87
CA ILE A 84 -14.01 -2.27 -0.30
C ILE A 84 -13.07 -2.05 -1.50
N GLN A 85 -13.48 -2.52 -2.67
CA GLN A 85 -12.69 -2.35 -3.91
C GLN A 85 -12.36 -0.86 -4.14
N GLY A 86 -11.09 -0.57 -4.38
CA GLY A 86 -10.58 0.79 -4.52
C GLY A 86 -9.88 1.33 -3.26
N MET A 87 -10.06 0.70 -2.11
CA MET A 87 -9.24 1.01 -0.94
C MET A 87 -7.79 0.57 -1.14
N GLU A 88 -6.87 1.24 -0.48
CA GLU A 88 -5.47 0.84 -0.49
C GLU A 88 -5.20 -0.27 0.52
N LEU A 89 -4.40 -1.24 0.10
CA LEU A 89 -3.85 -2.29 0.94
C LEU A 89 -2.34 -2.10 1.10
N ASN A 90 -1.89 -2.12 2.34
CA ASN A 90 -0.48 -2.16 2.68
C ASN A 90 -0.01 -3.61 2.86
N HIS A 91 1.21 -3.90 2.39
CA HIS A 91 1.92 -5.15 2.67
C HIS A 91 2.78 -4.93 3.91
N LYS A 92 2.46 -5.58 5.02
CA LYS A 92 3.15 -5.40 6.31
C LYS A 92 4.64 -5.65 6.24
N ASP A 93 5.05 -6.61 5.40
CA ASP A 93 6.46 -6.97 5.14
C ASP A 93 7.13 -6.08 4.07
N GLY A 94 6.37 -5.14 3.48
CA GLY A 94 6.84 -4.28 2.41
C GLY A 94 7.12 -4.97 1.08
N LYS A 95 6.73 -6.23 0.90
CA LYS A 95 6.96 -7.00 -0.33
C LYS A 95 5.69 -7.09 -1.17
N PRO A 96 5.58 -6.36 -2.30
CA PRO A 96 4.39 -6.38 -3.17
C PRO A 96 4.04 -7.77 -3.72
N GLY A 97 5.03 -8.67 -3.80
CA GLY A 97 4.87 -10.04 -4.26
C GLY A 97 4.29 -11.01 -3.22
N ASN A 98 4.02 -10.56 -1.98
CA ASN A 98 3.45 -11.39 -0.92
C ASN A 98 1.99 -11.00 -0.64
N PRO A 99 1.01 -11.53 -1.40
CA PRO A 99 -0.40 -11.16 -1.27
C PRO A 99 -1.15 -11.91 -0.17
N ALA A 100 -0.48 -12.62 0.74
CA ALA A 100 -1.12 -13.40 1.79
C ALA A 100 -1.99 -12.50 2.70
N ALA A 101 -3.20 -12.96 3.06
CA ALA A 101 -4.16 -12.21 3.86
C ALA A 101 -3.58 -11.75 5.21
N ALA A 102 -2.77 -12.57 5.87
CA ALA A 102 -2.10 -12.24 7.13
C ALA A 102 -1.10 -11.07 6.98
N ASN A 103 -0.56 -10.88 5.77
CA ASN A 103 0.38 -9.82 5.42
C ASN A 103 -0.28 -8.53 4.94
N LEU A 104 -1.59 -8.53 4.71
CA LEU A 104 -2.32 -7.38 4.20
C LEU A 104 -3.07 -6.66 5.33
N GLU A 105 -3.18 -5.35 5.19
CA GLU A 105 -4.00 -4.49 6.04
C GLU A 105 -4.60 -3.34 5.23
N ILE A 106 -5.80 -2.89 5.62
CA ILE A 106 -6.38 -1.67 5.03
C ILE A 106 -5.53 -0.49 5.47
N SER A 107 -5.12 0.32 4.51
CA SER A 107 -4.33 1.49 4.76
C SER A 107 -4.82 2.68 3.94
N ASN A 108 -4.55 3.87 4.41
CA ASN A 108 -4.73 5.08 3.63
C ASN A 108 -3.41 5.48 2.94
N PRO A 109 -3.44 6.33 1.91
CA PRO A 109 -2.24 6.78 1.19
C PRO A 109 -1.14 7.35 2.09
N PHE A 110 -1.53 8.05 3.14
CA PHE A 110 -0.59 8.65 4.09
C PHE A 110 0.14 7.58 4.92
N HIS A 111 -0.59 6.58 5.44
CA HIS A 111 0.01 5.48 6.21
C HIS A 111 0.91 4.61 5.35
N ASN A 112 0.51 4.31 4.11
CA ASN A 112 1.34 3.57 3.15
C ASN A 112 2.64 4.31 2.85
N GLN A 113 2.57 5.62 2.66
CA GLN A 113 3.75 6.45 2.41
C GLN A 113 4.68 6.48 3.64
N LEU A 114 4.12 6.62 4.83
CA LEU A 114 4.88 6.62 6.08
C LEU A 114 5.54 5.26 6.32
N HIS A 115 4.84 4.16 6.07
CA HIS A 115 5.38 2.81 6.17
C HIS A 115 6.54 2.60 5.19
N ALA A 116 6.38 2.99 3.92
CA ALA A 116 7.42 2.89 2.90
C ALA A 116 8.69 3.69 3.25
N VAL A 117 8.54 4.85 3.89
CA VAL A 117 9.68 5.64 4.39
C VAL A 117 10.36 4.94 5.57
N ARG A 118 9.60 4.45 6.54
CA ARG A 118 10.14 3.79 7.75
C ARG A 118 10.87 2.48 7.44
N THR A 119 10.40 1.75 6.43
CA THR A 119 10.99 0.46 6.03
C THR A 119 12.07 0.60 4.96
N GLY A 120 12.39 1.83 4.52
CA GLY A 120 13.39 2.08 3.48
C GLY A 120 12.98 1.64 2.08
N LEU A 121 11.72 1.22 1.88
CA LEU A 121 11.19 0.75 0.60
C LEU A 121 10.93 1.86 -0.41
N SER A 122 10.82 3.09 0.04
CA SER A 122 10.71 4.27 -0.81
C SER A 122 11.73 5.30 -0.40
N PRO A 123 12.88 5.34 -1.03
CA PRO A 123 13.77 6.49 -0.98
C PRO A 123 13.17 7.59 -1.86
N LYS A 124 11.93 7.99 -1.65
CA LYS A 124 11.46 9.26 -2.20
C LYS A 124 12.23 10.35 -1.49
N GLN A 125 13.34 10.75 -2.12
CA GLN A 125 14.01 12.01 -1.80
C GLN A 125 12.94 13.08 -1.57
N GLY A 126 12.84 13.61 -0.36
CA GLY A 126 11.94 14.70 -0.02
C GLY A 126 10.96 14.42 1.11
N ILE A 127 10.91 13.21 1.69
CA ILE A 127 10.04 12.92 2.82
C ILE A 127 10.89 12.59 4.03
N SER A 128 10.84 13.47 5.00
CA SER A 128 11.45 13.26 6.33
C SER A 128 10.63 12.25 7.14
N LYS A 129 11.30 11.49 8.00
CA LYS A 129 10.65 10.73 9.08
C LYS A 129 10.05 11.63 10.16
N TYR A 130 10.46 12.90 10.19
CA TYR A 130 10.02 13.91 11.16
C TYR A 130 8.91 14.79 10.57
N ARG A 131 8.02 15.27 11.43
CA ARG A 131 6.93 16.18 11.05
C ARG A 131 7.46 17.55 10.72
N ASN A 132 6.89 18.19 9.70
CA ASN A 132 7.24 19.56 9.27
C ASN A 132 8.71 19.74 8.86
N VAL A 133 9.38 18.64 8.52
CA VAL A 133 10.71 18.60 7.93
C VAL A 133 10.61 18.09 6.49
N SER A 134 11.28 18.75 5.57
CA SER A 134 11.27 18.39 4.15
C SER A 134 12.67 18.41 3.56
N TYR A 135 12.89 17.59 2.51
CA TYR A 135 14.16 17.57 1.82
C TYR A 135 14.22 18.66 0.74
N VAL A 136 15.29 19.46 0.73
CA VAL A 136 15.51 20.52 -0.27
C VAL A 136 16.17 19.92 -1.52
N ARG A 137 15.45 19.94 -2.63
CA ARG A 137 15.90 19.34 -3.91
C ARG A 137 16.79 20.25 -4.79
N HIS A 138 17.34 21.30 -4.26
CA HIS A 138 18.13 22.19 -5.08
C HIS A 138 19.56 21.65 -5.25
N PRO A 139 20.09 21.48 -6.50
CA PRO A 139 21.40 20.87 -6.75
C PRO A 139 22.57 21.58 -6.07
N ARG A 140 22.43 22.90 -5.85
CA ARG A 140 23.46 23.75 -5.19
C ARG A 140 23.19 23.99 -3.71
N ALA A 141 22.18 23.35 -3.13
CA ALA A 141 21.88 23.53 -1.71
C ALA A 141 22.96 22.87 -0.85
N LYS A 142 23.60 23.67 0.01
CA LYS A 142 24.55 23.17 1.01
C LYS A 142 23.79 22.41 2.12
N SER A 143 22.60 22.89 2.47
CA SER A 143 21.72 22.28 3.50
C SER A 143 20.61 21.50 2.81
N ARG A 144 20.37 20.27 3.27
CA ARG A 144 19.46 19.32 2.60
C ARG A 144 18.10 19.20 3.25
N TRP A 145 17.93 19.67 4.48
CA TRP A 145 16.70 19.55 5.22
C TRP A 145 16.14 20.94 5.55
N ALA A 146 14.88 21.16 5.27
CA ALA A 146 14.17 22.39 5.61
C ALA A 146 13.12 22.09 6.68
N ALA A 147 13.00 22.99 7.65
CA ALA A 147 11.99 22.95 8.70
C ALA A 147 11.15 24.22 8.65
N SER A 148 9.84 24.07 8.81
CA SER A 148 8.88 25.16 8.94
C SER A 148 7.55 24.63 9.50
N ILE A 149 6.74 25.52 10.07
CA ILE A 149 5.40 25.16 10.55
C ILE A 149 4.36 26.07 9.91
N ARG A 150 3.09 25.63 9.90
CA ARG A 150 1.97 26.50 9.58
C ARG A 150 1.57 27.25 10.83
N HIS A 151 1.58 28.58 10.78
CA HIS A 151 1.19 29.43 11.88
C HIS A 151 0.69 30.79 11.35
N ASP A 152 -0.36 31.33 11.95
CA ASP A 152 -0.93 32.65 11.64
C ASP A 152 -1.15 32.87 10.13
N GLY A 153 -1.85 31.93 9.48
CA GLY A 153 -2.12 31.97 8.05
C GLY A 153 -0.92 31.75 7.12
N LYS A 154 0.31 31.69 7.66
CA LYS A 154 1.53 31.43 6.89
C LYS A 154 1.80 29.93 6.80
N SER A 155 2.00 29.41 5.60
CA SER A 155 2.30 27.98 5.36
C SER A 155 3.73 27.58 5.73
N SER A 156 4.65 28.54 5.88
CA SER A 156 6.08 28.32 6.08
C SER A 156 6.66 29.26 7.14
N TYR A 157 5.99 29.34 8.31
CA TYR A 157 6.51 30.10 9.44
C TYR A 157 7.82 29.49 9.95
N GLY A 158 8.82 30.33 10.21
CA GLY A 158 10.12 29.93 10.73
C GLY A 158 10.96 29.10 9.76
N TRP A 159 10.77 29.22 8.43
CA TRP A 159 11.51 28.43 7.45
C TRP A 159 13.02 28.56 7.60
N LYS A 160 13.70 27.43 7.80
CA LYS A 160 15.15 27.33 7.96
C LYS A 160 15.67 26.00 7.42
N THR A 161 16.92 25.98 6.95
CA THR A 161 17.54 24.77 6.40
C THR A 161 18.70 24.26 7.26
N PHE A 162 18.90 22.93 7.24
CA PHE A 162 19.86 22.22 8.07
C PHE A 162 20.61 21.17 7.25
N MET A 163 21.81 20.81 7.68
CA MET A 163 22.59 19.71 7.10
C MET A 163 22.09 18.34 7.58
N ILE A 164 21.61 18.29 8.81
CA ILE A 164 21.17 17.07 9.51
C ILE A 164 19.66 17.11 9.68
N GLU A 165 19.00 16.01 9.39
CA GLU A 165 17.54 15.87 9.46
C GLU A 165 17.00 16.07 10.89
N GLU A 166 17.73 15.53 11.88
CA GLU A 166 17.39 15.64 13.28
C GLU A 166 17.44 17.05 13.82
N ASP A 167 18.39 17.86 13.35
CA ASP A 167 18.50 19.28 13.75
C ASP A 167 17.32 20.08 13.18
N ALA A 168 16.88 19.75 11.96
CA ALA A 168 15.66 20.33 11.39
C ALA A 168 14.44 19.96 12.23
N ALA A 169 14.36 18.72 12.70
CA ALA A 169 13.24 18.25 13.52
C ALA A 169 13.22 18.88 14.92
N LYS A 170 14.37 19.04 15.56
CA LYS A 170 14.51 19.78 16.83
C LYS A 170 14.07 21.23 16.67
N TYR A 171 14.42 21.84 15.54
CA TYR A 171 14.00 23.21 15.25
C TYR A 171 12.49 23.34 15.05
N VAL A 172 11.82 22.34 14.47
CA VAL A 172 10.34 22.30 14.43
C VAL A 172 9.76 22.33 15.84
N ASP A 173 10.29 21.49 16.75
CA ASP A 173 9.82 21.43 18.12
C ASP A 173 10.04 22.75 18.85
N TYR A 174 11.21 23.37 18.67
CA TYR A 174 11.49 24.72 19.16
C TYR A 174 10.49 25.76 18.62
N LEU A 175 10.15 25.73 17.33
CA LEU A 175 9.15 26.65 16.78
C LEU A 175 7.77 26.44 17.40
N LEU A 176 7.35 25.21 17.62
CA LEU A 176 6.07 24.90 18.26
C LEU A 176 6.03 25.39 19.71
N ASP A 177 7.13 25.26 20.43
CA ASP A 177 7.27 25.77 21.81
C ASP A 177 7.25 27.29 21.84
N SER A 178 7.95 27.94 20.91
CA SER A 178 8.05 29.40 20.84
C SER A 178 6.71 30.11 20.58
N ILE A 179 5.77 29.40 19.93
CA ILE A 179 4.41 29.91 19.70
C ILE A 179 3.38 29.40 20.70
N GLY A 180 3.81 28.64 21.73
CA GLY A 180 2.93 28.08 22.75
C GLY A 180 1.96 27.01 22.24
N ASP A 181 2.28 26.32 21.15
CA ASP A 181 1.41 25.29 20.59
C ASP A 181 1.52 24.00 21.37
N THR A 182 0.53 23.68 22.16
CA THR A 182 0.40 22.42 22.92
C THR A 182 -0.41 21.35 22.18
N SER A 183 -1.05 21.70 21.06
CA SER A 183 -1.96 20.80 20.32
C SER A 183 -1.22 19.86 19.38
N ARG A 184 -0.08 20.25 18.85
CA ARG A 184 0.72 19.46 17.90
C ARG A 184 1.78 18.62 18.59
N THR A 185 1.89 17.36 18.17
CA THR A 185 2.89 16.41 18.69
C THR A 185 4.29 16.85 18.29
N ARG A 186 5.22 16.83 19.25
CA ARG A 186 6.66 17.05 19.03
C ARG A 186 7.30 15.87 18.30
N ASN A 187 8.40 16.13 17.59
CA ASN A 187 9.19 15.09 16.95
C ASN A 187 10.00 14.29 17.98
N PHE A 188 10.37 14.93 19.06
CA PHE A 188 11.04 14.29 20.19
C PHE A 188 10.16 14.45 21.44
N SER A 189 9.99 13.38 22.19
CA SER A 189 9.39 13.46 23.52
C SER A 189 10.25 14.35 24.38
N SER A 190 9.65 15.45 24.88
CA SER A 190 10.20 16.51 25.72
C SER A 190 11.68 16.37 26.15
N PHE A 191 12.44 17.43 25.88
CA PHE A 191 13.71 17.63 26.58
C PHE A 191 13.49 17.57 28.11
N PRO A 192 14.36 16.89 28.83
CA PRO A 192 14.35 16.96 30.30
C PRO A 192 14.59 18.38 30.77
#